data_a8a0c77e68b40df0b8e25eedbf6d6c62
#
_entry.id   a8a0c77e68b40df0b8e25eedbf6d6c62
#
_cell.length_a   1.000
_cell.length_b   1.000
_cell.length_c   1.000
_cell.angle_alpha   90.00
_cell.angle_beta   90.00
_cell.angle_gamma   90.00
#
_symmetry.space_group_name_H-M   'P 1'
#
loop_
_entity.id
_entity.type
_entity.pdbx_description
1 polymer ?
#
loop_
_entity_poly.entity_id
_entity_poly.type
_entity_poly.pdbx_seq_one_letter_code
_entity_poly.pdbx_strand_id
1 'polypeptide(L)'
;MKYIGMDIHKEFCVIAEMDEEGNLIRQDKIDTSKEAIQEYFSSIDEAKVAIESTGIWEWIYEIIDAIDLEVKLVNPVKARAIAEAKIKTDKVDSTILAHLPRSNLILEVYVGNREMREIKRLVNERLFLKKQIVQIKNGIHFELLRRGIKQR
;
A
#
# COMPACT_ATOMS: atom_id res chain seq x y z
N MET A 1 -22.64 5.37 -7.92
CA MET A 1 -21.16 5.18 -7.81
C MET A 1 -20.84 4.49 -6.49
N LYS A 2 -19.89 3.57 -6.44
CA LYS A 2 -19.42 2.93 -5.20
C LYS A 2 -18.08 3.49 -4.77
N TYR A 3 -17.82 3.46 -3.46
CA TYR A 3 -16.52 3.83 -2.87
C TYR A 3 -15.96 2.62 -2.15
N ILE A 4 -14.75 2.22 -2.54
CA ILE A 4 -14.12 0.99 -2.06
C ILE A 4 -12.82 1.33 -1.37
N GLY A 5 -12.65 0.83 -0.15
CA GLY A 5 -11.40 0.87 0.58
C GLY A 5 -10.83 -0.53 0.73
N MET A 6 -9.55 -0.70 0.40
CA MET A 6 -8.89 -2.00 0.45
C MET A 6 -7.64 -1.91 1.32
N ASP A 7 -7.67 -2.61 2.44
CA ASP A 7 -6.51 -2.85 3.30
C ASP A 7 -5.82 -4.15 2.89
N ILE A 8 -4.53 -4.05 2.53
CA ILE A 8 -3.77 -5.12 1.90
C ILE A 8 -2.79 -5.74 2.89
N HIS A 9 -2.99 -7.03 3.18
CA HIS A 9 -2.05 -7.87 3.90
C HIS A 9 -1.41 -8.91 2.96
N LYS A 10 -0.36 -9.56 3.46
CA LYS A 10 0.39 -10.56 2.68
C LYS A 10 -0.49 -11.73 2.22
N GLU A 11 -1.41 -12.20 3.05
CA GLU A 11 -2.20 -13.41 2.83
C GLU A 11 -3.66 -13.12 2.50
N PHE A 12 -4.18 -11.99 2.91
CA PHE A 12 -5.56 -11.59 2.70
C PHE A 12 -5.69 -10.08 2.49
N CYS A 13 -6.79 -9.66 1.89
CA CYS A 13 -7.20 -8.27 1.82
C CYS A 13 -8.55 -8.10 2.49
N VAL A 14 -8.75 -6.98 3.19
CA VAL A 14 -10.05 -6.59 3.72
C VAL A 14 -10.58 -5.44 2.88
N ILE A 15 -11.77 -5.61 2.33
CA ILE A 15 -12.40 -4.68 1.40
C ILE A 15 -13.69 -4.18 2.00
N ALA A 16 -13.86 -2.86 2.05
CA ALA A 16 -15.12 -2.22 2.45
C ALA A 16 -15.71 -1.48 1.26
N GLU A 17 -16.97 -1.74 0.96
CA GLU A 17 -17.76 -1.00 -0.04
C GLU A 17 -18.75 -0.06 0.64
N MET A 18 -18.85 1.17 0.14
CA MET A 18 -19.78 2.20 0.59
C MET A 18 -20.58 2.78 -0.55
N ASP A 19 -21.78 3.26 -0.23
CA ASP A 19 -22.60 4.08 -1.11
C ASP A 19 -22.17 5.57 -1.09
N GLU A 20 -22.85 6.39 -1.86
CA GLU A 20 -22.61 7.85 -1.93
C GLU A 20 -22.92 8.56 -0.61
N GLU A 21 -23.85 8.06 0.16
CA GLU A 21 -24.23 8.57 1.47
C GLU A 21 -23.22 8.21 2.56
N GLY A 22 -22.35 7.23 2.31
CA GLY A 22 -21.31 6.75 3.23
C GLY A 22 -21.79 5.60 4.12
N ASN A 23 -22.89 4.94 3.75
CA ASN A 23 -23.31 3.73 4.42
C ASN A 23 -22.47 2.55 3.93
N LEU A 24 -22.05 1.69 4.84
CA LEU A 24 -21.34 0.47 4.52
C LEU A 24 -22.31 -0.52 3.85
N ILE A 25 -22.08 -0.85 2.58
CA ILE A 25 -22.86 -1.83 1.82
C ILE A 25 -22.44 -3.24 2.21
N ARG A 26 -21.13 -3.52 2.18
CA ARG A 26 -20.56 -4.80 2.59
C ARG A 26 -19.09 -4.66 2.99
N GLN A 27 -18.61 -5.66 3.70
CA GLN A 27 -17.21 -5.77 4.06
C GLN A 27 -16.78 -7.23 3.93
N ASP A 28 -15.81 -7.47 3.06
CA ASP A 28 -15.34 -8.80 2.71
C ASP A 28 -13.86 -8.98 3.07
N LYS A 29 -13.50 -10.22 3.32
CA LYS A 29 -12.12 -10.66 3.43
C LYS A 29 -11.86 -11.68 2.33
N ILE A 30 -10.90 -11.39 1.45
CA ILE A 30 -10.50 -12.25 0.33
C ILE A 30 -9.02 -12.59 0.41
N ASP A 31 -8.60 -13.65 -0.26
CA ASP A 31 -7.18 -13.99 -0.37
C ASP A 31 -6.42 -12.97 -1.20
N THR A 32 -5.16 -12.70 -0.83
CA THR A 32 -4.26 -11.84 -1.62
C THR A 32 -3.68 -12.64 -2.79
N SER A 33 -4.55 -12.98 -3.74
CA SER A 33 -4.22 -13.67 -4.99
C SER A 33 -4.76 -12.89 -6.19
N LYS A 34 -4.15 -13.11 -7.37
CA LYS A 34 -4.61 -12.45 -8.60
C LYS A 34 -6.04 -12.85 -8.94
N GLU A 35 -6.33 -14.12 -8.79
CA GLU A 35 -7.63 -14.74 -9.09
C GLU A 35 -8.73 -14.15 -8.20
N ALA A 36 -8.52 -14.09 -6.88
CA ALA A 36 -9.50 -13.55 -5.94
C ALA A 36 -9.74 -12.04 -6.16
N ILE A 37 -8.70 -11.27 -6.47
CA ILE A 37 -8.83 -9.84 -6.77
C ILE A 37 -9.58 -9.61 -8.08
N GLN A 38 -9.24 -10.36 -9.14
CA GLN A 38 -9.94 -10.26 -10.43
C GLN A 38 -11.41 -10.67 -10.30
N GLU A 39 -11.70 -11.76 -9.60
CA GLU A 39 -13.07 -12.23 -9.36
C GLU A 39 -13.89 -11.17 -8.61
N TYR A 40 -13.32 -10.62 -7.52
CA TYR A 40 -14.01 -9.61 -6.71
C TYR A 40 -14.39 -8.38 -7.54
N PHE A 41 -13.43 -7.82 -8.26
CA PHE A 41 -13.64 -6.59 -9.02
C PHE A 41 -14.37 -6.79 -10.35
N SER A 42 -14.43 -8.03 -10.90
CA SER A 42 -15.15 -8.33 -12.15
C SER A 42 -16.65 -8.03 -12.10
N SER A 43 -17.24 -8.00 -10.91
CA SER A 43 -18.67 -7.70 -10.68
C SER A 43 -18.96 -6.23 -10.39
N ILE A 44 -17.96 -5.35 -10.51
CA ILE A 44 -18.07 -3.93 -10.16
C ILE A 44 -17.93 -3.09 -11.43
N ASP A 45 -19.02 -2.47 -11.85
CA ASP A 45 -19.07 -1.67 -13.08
C ASP A 45 -18.48 -0.26 -12.89
N GLU A 46 -18.71 0.37 -11.72
CA GLU A 46 -18.29 1.74 -11.45
C GLU A 46 -17.94 1.93 -9.96
N ALA A 47 -16.69 2.23 -9.69
CA ALA A 47 -16.23 2.53 -8.34
C ALA A 47 -15.00 3.42 -8.31
N LYS A 48 -14.83 4.15 -7.19
CA LYS A 48 -13.55 4.75 -6.80
C LYS A 48 -12.91 3.90 -5.72
N VAL A 49 -11.72 3.39 -6.03
CA VAL A 49 -11.01 2.44 -5.16
C VAL A 49 -9.82 3.14 -4.50
N ALA A 50 -9.73 3.06 -3.18
CA ALA A 50 -8.57 3.50 -2.42
C ALA A 50 -7.82 2.28 -1.88
N ILE A 51 -6.54 2.18 -2.18
CA ILE A 51 -5.64 1.14 -1.67
C ILE A 51 -4.49 1.75 -0.89
N GLU A 52 -4.07 1.11 0.19
CA GLU A 52 -2.93 1.58 0.97
C GLU A 52 -1.60 1.26 0.27
N SER A 53 -0.64 2.21 0.29
CA SER A 53 0.69 2.03 -0.31
C SER A 53 1.58 1.12 0.55
N THR A 54 1.23 -0.16 0.63
CA THR A 54 2.03 -1.23 1.27
C THR A 54 3.11 -1.76 0.31
N GLY A 55 3.93 -2.71 0.76
CA GLY A 55 5.01 -3.25 -0.08
C GLY A 55 4.56 -4.05 -1.31
N ILE A 56 3.28 -4.47 -1.37
CA ILE A 56 2.75 -5.37 -2.41
C ILE A 56 1.61 -4.76 -3.25
N TRP A 57 1.38 -3.46 -3.13
CA TRP A 57 0.26 -2.77 -3.80
C TRP A 57 0.32 -2.79 -5.33
N GLU A 58 1.51 -2.84 -5.93
CA GLU A 58 1.73 -2.51 -7.35
C GLU A 58 0.94 -3.42 -8.32
N TRP A 59 1.02 -4.74 -8.14
CA TRP A 59 0.31 -5.69 -8.99
C TRP A 59 -1.21 -5.67 -8.77
N ILE A 60 -1.67 -5.33 -7.56
CA ILE A 60 -3.09 -5.16 -7.24
C ILE A 60 -3.64 -3.92 -7.95
N TYR A 61 -2.89 -2.81 -7.86
CA TYR A 61 -3.19 -1.58 -8.59
C TYR A 61 -3.34 -1.86 -10.09
N GLU A 62 -2.39 -2.58 -10.70
CA GLU A 62 -2.41 -2.91 -12.13
C GLU A 62 -3.64 -3.76 -12.54
N ILE A 63 -4.10 -4.66 -11.68
CA ILE A 63 -5.33 -5.44 -11.94
C ILE A 63 -6.56 -4.54 -11.94
N ILE A 64 -6.70 -3.65 -10.96
CA ILE A 64 -7.85 -2.77 -10.82
C ILE A 64 -7.86 -1.70 -11.92
N ASP A 65 -6.70 -1.12 -12.23
CA ASP A 65 -6.53 -0.13 -13.29
C ASP A 65 -6.86 -0.71 -14.68
N ALA A 66 -6.54 -1.99 -14.91
CA ALA A 66 -6.81 -2.67 -16.18
C ALA A 66 -8.30 -2.92 -16.48
N ILE A 67 -9.17 -2.84 -15.49
CA ILE A 67 -10.64 -2.94 -15.65
C ILE A 67 -11.34 -1.57 -15.62
N ASP A 68 -10.57 -0.49 -15.81
CA ASP A 68 -11.06 0.88 -15.97
C ASP A 68 -11.77 1.46 -14.71
N LEU A 69 -11.45 0.96 -13.53
CA LEU A 69 -11.89 1.55 -12.26
C LEU A 69 -10.93 2.66 -11.81
N GLU A 70 -11.49 3.75 -11.25
CA GLU A 70 -10.66 4.82 -10.68
C GLU A 70 -9.96 4.35 -9.41
N VAL A 71 -8.70 3.90 -9.54
CA VAL A 71 -7.91 3.43 -8.39
C VAL A 71 -6.90 4.48 -7.93
N LYS A 72 -6.85 4.74 -6.62
CA LYS A 72 -5.95 5.69 -5.98
C LYS A 72 -5.12 5.03 -4.89
N LEU A 73 -3.82 5.34 -4.91
CA LEU A 73 -2.90 4.90 -3.87
C LEU A 73 -2.86 5.93 -2.74
N VAL A 74 -3.08 5.47 -1.52
CA VAL A 74 -3.17 6.32 -0.33
C VAL A 74 -1.94 6.14 0.56
N ASN A 75 -1.39 7.24 1.06
CA ASN A 75 -0.29 7.18 2.03
C ASN A 75 -0.84 6.78 3.41
N PRO A 76 -0.37 5.65 4.01
CA PRO A 76 -0.87 5.15 5.29
C PRO A 76 -0.69 6.13 6.45
N VAL A 77 0.40 6.88 6.48
CA VAL A 77 0.67 7.84 7.55
C VAL A 77 -0.32 9.00 7.50
N LYS A 78 -0.63 9.47 6.29
CA LYS A 78 -1.58 10.56 6.09
C LYS A 78 -3.04 10.10 6.28
N ALA A 79 -3.37 8.89 5.86
CA ALA A 79 -4.69 8.30 6.08
C ALA A 79 -4.99 8.19 7.59
N ARG A 80 -4.02 7.74 8.38
CA ARG A 80 -4.15 7.66 9.85
C ARG A 80 -4.33 9.01 10.53
N ALA A 81 -3.67 10.06 10.05
CA ALA A 81 -3.83 11.40 10.60
C ALA A 81 -5.25 11.97 10.40
N ILE A 82 -5.96 11.52 9.36
CA ILE A 82 -7.36 11.90 9.10
C ILE A 82 -8.32 11.05 9.94
N ALA A 83 -7.94 9.82 10.25
CA ALA A 83 -8.84 8.81 10.78
C ALA A 83 -9.12 8.92 12.28
N GLU A 84 -8.40 9.69 13.10
CA GLU A 84 -8.54 9.79 14.58
C GLU A 84 -9.04 8.50 15.30
N ALA A 85 -8.77 7.33 14.72
CA ALA A 85 -9.36 6.07 15.13
C ALA A 85 -8.78 5.60 16.47
N LYS A 86 -9.63 5.53 17.49
CA LYS A 86 -9.28 5.07 18.85
C LYS A 86 -9.01 3.58 18.94
N ILE A 87 -9.52 2.78 17.98
CA ILE A 87 -9.35 1.33 17.92
C ILE A 87 -8.95 0.94 16.51
N LYS A 88 -7.78 0.32 16.37
CA LYS A 88 -7.27 -0.15 15.09
C LYS A 88 -7.66 -1.60 14.87
N THR A 89 -8.40 -1.87 13.79
CA THR A 89 -8.64 -3.21 13.24
C THR A 89 -8.63 -3.11 11.71
N ASP A 90 -8.29 -4.19 11.01
CA ASP A 90 -8.26 -4.26 9.55
C ASP A 90 -9.62 -3.85 8.95
N LYS A 91 -10.71 -4.15 9.64
CA LYS A 91 -12.07 -3.73 9.26
C LYS A 91 -12.27 -2.22 9.33
N VAL A 92 -11.75 -1.58 10.37
CA VAL A 92 -11.79 -0.12 10.52
C VAL A 92 -10.90 0.53 9.47
N ASP A 93 -9.71 -0.02 9.22
CA ASP A 93 -8.75 0.51 8.26
C ASP A 93 -9.35 0.50 6.83
N SER A 94 -9.99 -0.59 6.38
CA SER A 94 -10.65 -0.66 5.06
C SER A 94 -11.85 0.31 4.95
N THR A 95 -12.63 0.46 6.01
CA THR A 95 -13.76 1.41 6.07
C THR A 95 -13.27 2.86 5.95
N ILE A 96 -12.21 3.22 6.66
CA ILE A 96 -11.59 4.54 6.57
C ILE A 96 -11.07 4.80 5.16
N LEU A 97 -10.41 3.82 4.55
CA LEU A 97 -9.94 3.93 3.17
C LEU A 97 -11.08 4.16 2.18
N ALA A 98 -12.27 3.58 2.37
CA ALA A 98 -13.44 3.82 1.53
C ALA A 98 -14.01 5.25 1.70
N HIS A 99 -13.92 5.83 2.89
CA HIS A 99 -14.34 7.22 3.12
C HIS A 99 -13.45 8.26 2.42
N LEU A 100 -12.17 7.96 2.21
CA LEU A 100 -11.24 8.92 1.59
C LEU A 100 -11.64 9.32 0.16
N PRO A 101 -11.90 8.38 -0.78
CA PRO A 101 -12.36 8.75 -2.13
C PRO A 101 -13.74 9.41 -2.11
N ARG A 102 -14.63 9.02 -1.21
CA ARG A 102 -15.97 9.60 -1.08
C ARG A 102 -15.92 11.08 -0.67
N SER A 103 -15.09 11.43 0.29
CA SER A 103 -14.97 12.80 0.81
C SER A 103 -14.02 13.69 0.01
N ASN A 104 -13.47 13.18 -1.08
CA ASN A 104 -12.44 13.86 -1.89
C ASN A 104 -11.18 14.31 -1.08
N LEU A 105 -10.93 13.65 0.06
CA LEU A 105 -9.81 13.93 0.97
C LEU A 105 -8.57 13.06 0.67
N ILE A 106 -8.47 12.52 -0.55
CA ILE A 106 -7.37 11.63 -0.89
C ILE A 106 -6.07 12.40 -0.96
N LEU A 107 -5.19 12.09 -0.04
CA LEU A 107 -3.78 12.43 -0.12
C LEU A 107 -3.07 11.39 -1.01
N GLU A 108 -3.31 11.52 -2.32
CA GLU A 108 -2.85 10.60 -3.33
C GLU A 108 -1.32 10.50 -3.33
N VAL A 109 -0.83 9.26 -3.39
CA VAL A 109 0.57 9.00 -3.73
C VAL A 109 0.66 8.92 -5.25
N TYR A 110 1.50 9.74 -5.85
CA TYR A 110 1.73 9.70 -7.28
C TYR A 110 2.21 8.31 -7.72
N VAL A 111 1.44 7.69 -8.59
CA VAL A 111 1.78 6.42 -9.23
C VAL A 111 2.42 6.74 -10.59
N GLY A 112 3.74 6.69 -10.65
CA GLY A 112 4.46 6.83 -11.92
C GLY A 112 4.10 5.73 -12.91
N ASN A 113 4.39 5.92 -14.19
CA ASN A 113 4.27 4.86 -15.19
C ASN A 113 5.16 3.66 -14.82
N ARG A 114 4.95 2.52 -15.47
CA ARG A 114 5.64 1.26 -15.16
C ARG A 114 7.16 1.41 -15.19
N GLU A 115 7.69 2.08 -16.21
CA GLU A 115 9.12 2.30 -16.37
C GLU A 115 9.71 3.11 -15.19
N MET A 116 9.04 4.19 -14.78
CA MET A 116 9.45 4.99 -13.61
C MET A 116 9.40 4.19 -12.31
N ARG A 117 8.41 3.32 -12.14
CA ARG A 117 8.32 2.44 -10.96
C ARG A 117 9.48 1.43 -10.93
N GLU A 118 9.83 0.85 -12.08
CA GLU A 118 10.98 -0.06 -12.19
C GLU A 118 12.31 0.64 -11.87
N ILE A 119 12.54 1.83 -12.43
CA ILE A 119 13.72 2.63 -12.12
C ILE A 119 13.79 2.97 -10.63
N LYS A 120 12.68 3.41 -10.04
CA LYS A 120 12.61 3.73 -8.61
C LYS A 120 12.93 2.49 -7.75
N ARG A 121 12.44 1.31 -8.12
CA ARG A 121 12.74 0.06 -7.43
C ARG A 121 14.23 -0.26 -7.48
N LEU A 122 14.85 -0.19 -8.65
CA LEU A 122 16.29 -0.43 -8.82
C LEU A 122 17.14 0.54 -8.00
N VAL A 123 16.77 1.83 -8.00
CA VAL A 123 17.45 2.85 -7.18
C VAL A 123 17.33 2.54 -5.69
N ASN A 124 16.13 2.18 -5.22
CA ASN A 124 15.91 1.82 -3.83
C ASN A 124 16.69 0.56 -3.42
N GLU A 125 16.74 -0.45 -4.27
CA GLU A 125 17.53 -1.66 -4.04
C GLU A 125 19.04 -1.35 -3.97
N ARG A 126 19.55 -0.54 -4.88
CA ARG A 126 20.94 -0.05 -4.82
C ARG A 126 21.24 0.69 -3.52
N LEU A 127 20.34 1.55 -3.07
CA LEU A 127 20.49 2.29 -1.80
C LEU A 127 20.46 1.34 -0.59
N PHE A 128 19.60 0.34 -0.61
CA PHE A 128 19.54 -0.70 0.40
C PHE A 128 20.87 -1.48 0.47
N LEU A 129 21.37 -1.99 -0.65
CA LEU A 129 22.64 -2.72 -0.71
C LEU A 129 23.82 -1.84 -0.24
N LYS A 130 23.83 -0.56 -0.62
CA LYS A 130 24.84 0.38 -0.15
C LYS A 130 24.83 0.53 1.37
N LYS A 131 23.64 0.60 1.99
CA LYS A 131 23.51 0.64 3.47
C LYS A 131 24.07 -0.64 4.11
N GLN A 132 23.76 -1.81 3.55
CA GLN A 132 24.29 -3.10 4.05
C GLN A 132 25.82 -3.14 3.98
N ILE A 133 26.42 -2.69 2.88
CA ILE A 133 27.88 -2.61 2.74
C ILE A 133 28.49 -1.72 3.83
N VAL A 134 27.91 -0.57 4.09
CA VAL A 134 28.38 0.35 5.15
C VAL A 134 28.29 -0.30 6.53
N GLN A 135 27.17 -0.98 6.82
CA GLN A 135 27.01 -1.69 8.10
C GLN A 135 28.06 -2.79 8.30
N ILE A 136 28.32 -3.60 7.26
CA ILE A 136 29.34 -4.65 7.31
C ILE A 136 30.75 -4.05 7.52
N LYS A 137 31.08 -3.00 6.76
CA LYS A 137 32.37 -2.29 6.92
C LYS A 137 32.54 -1.75 8.35
N ASN A 138 31.50 -1.11 8.90
CA ASN A 138 31.54 -0.61 10.27
C ASN A 138 31.72 -1.75 11.30
N GLY A 139 31.06 -2.89 11.09
CA GLY A 139 31.24 -4.08 11.92
C GLY A 139 32.67 -4.60 11.89
N ILE A 140 33.28 -4.71 10.71
CA ILE A 140 34.67 -5.12 10.54
C ILE A 140 35.62 -4.13 11.25
N HIS A 141 35.43 -2.82 11.02
CA HIS A 141 36.23 -1.79 11.67
C HIS A 141 36.15 -1.86 13.20
N PHE A 142 34.95 -2.10 13.73
CA PHE A 142 34.74 -2.25 15.17
C PHE A 142 35.49 -3.46 15.75
N GLU A 143 35.45 -4.63 15.06
CA GLU A 143 36.17 -5.81 15.48
C GLU A 143 37.71 -5.61 15.44
N LEU A 144 38.23 -4.90 14.43
CA LEU A 144 39.65 -4.55 14.37
C LEU A 144 40.05 -3.62 15.51
N LEU A 145 39.24 -2.61 15.81
CA LEU A 145 39.48 -1.69 16.91
C LEU A 145 39.47 -2.39 18.28
N ARG A 146 38.57 -3.34 18.51
CA ARG A 146 38.56 -4.20 19.71
C ARG A 146 39.85 -4.97 19.91
N ARG A 147 40.55 -5.28 18.83
CA ARG A 147 41.85 -5.98 18.83
C ARG A 147 43.05 -5.02 18.81
N GLY A 148 42.84 -3.71 18.96
CA GLY A 148 43.91 -2.71 18.94
C GLY A 148 44.44 -2.40 17.54
N ILE A 149 43.79 -2.89 16.48
CA ILE A 149 44.21 -2.66 15.09
C ILE A 149 43.50 -1.43 14.57
N LYS A 150 44.24 -0.34 14.30
CA LYS A 150 43.72 0.88 13.67
C LYS A 150 43.96 0.81 12.17
N GLN A 151 42.92 0.86 11.36
CA GLN A 151 43.05 1.12 9.93
C GLN A 151 43.15 2.64 9.69
N ARG A 152 44.02 3.01 8.77
CA ARG A 152 44.14 4.38 8.24
C ARG A 152 43.19 4.59 7.08
#